data_10ba5c37c24c643e4f0760cf4fc20565
#
_entry.id   10ba5c37c24c643e4f0760cf4fc20565
#
_cell.length_a   1.000
_cell.length_b   1.000
_cell.length_c   1.000
_cell.angle_alpha   90.00
_cell.angle_beta   90.00
_cell.angle_gamma   90.00
#
_symmetry.space_group_name_H-M   'P 1'
#
loop_
_entity.id
_entity.type
_entity.pdbx_description
1 polymer ?
#
loop_
_entity_poly.entity_id
_entity_poly.type
_entity_poly.pdbx_seq_one_letter_code
_entity_poly.pdbx_strand_id
1 'polypeptide(L)'
;MGMTASKRILVYENWMASEPSLMGCLFVDFLRGKETSSFEYDTKWLTNHTAHFVLDPDLQLFKGRQFTPADKPLFGLFSDSSPDRWGRLLMKRREAILAKREGRKPRELSETDYLLGVHDEARMGALRFALQEEGPFLSCDTEMAAPPWATLRELEAASLAFEKDEDIFDDRWLKMLLAPGSSLGGARPKATIKAPDNSLWIAKFPSKQDEYDSGAWEMVIHELARECRLNVPEAKLERFSDTGSTFLVKRFDRHGNQRIHFSSALALLGKKDGSSSDSSYLEIVEFITAYGASPKTDLRELWRRIVFSMAVSNTDDHLRNHGFLLTPKGWRLSPMFDVNPVPEGNMLSLNVTLDDSRIDIDLAIEAASYFGIKKDEAEKEAKDIVSVVGRMWKPIAASYDIPRHAQEAMAPAFSLRAYPVRSRRMEIEAFQTEEDATRFATDLAMEALR
;
A
#
# COMPACT_ATOMS: atom_id res chain seq x y z
N MET A 1 -30.38 15.84 -24.90
CA MET A 1 -29.23 15.35 -24.05
C MET A 1 -29.82 14.41 -23.01
N GLY A 2 -29.72 13.10 -23.23
CA GLY A 2 -30.24 12.12 -22.26
C GLY A 2 -29.42 12.19 -20.99
N MET A 3 -30.05 12.47 -19.86
CA MET A 3 -29.47 12.19 -18.54
C MET A 3 -29.29 10.69 -18.47
N THR A 4 -28.05 10.21 -18.52
CA THR A 4 -27.73 8.85 -18.12
C THR A 4 -28.14 8.69 -16.65
N ALA A 5 -28.94 7.67 -16.35
CA ALA A 5 -29.41 7.44 -14.98
C ALA A 5 -28.20 7.28 -14.04
N SER A 6 -28.20 8.01 -12.93
CA SER A 6 -27.22 7.87 -11.85
C SER A 6 -27.21 6.43 -11.36
N LYS A 7 -26.05 5.76 -11.33
CA LYS A 7 -25.89 4.42 -10.79
C LYS A 7 -25.81 4.53 -9.27
N ARG A 8 -26.72 3.86 -8.57
CA ARG A 8 -26.75 3.79 -7.11
C ARG A 8 -26.09 2.50 -6.64
N ILE A 9 -25.13 2.60 -5.71
CA ILE A 9 -24.39 1.47 -5.14
C ILE A 9 -24.52 1.55 -3.62
N LEU A 10 -25.06 0.51 -3.00
CA LEU A 10 -25.14 0.38 -1.56
C LEU A 10 -23.76 0.00 -1.02
N VAL A 11 -23.30 0.71 0.00
CA VAL A 11 -22.01 0.49 0.65
C VAL A 11 -22.28 0.00 2.07
N TYR A 12 -21.75 -1.17 2.36
CA TYR A 12 -21.84 -1.79 3.68
C TYR A 12 -20.47 -1.81 4.34
N GLU A 13 -20.45 -1.62 5.63
CA GLU A 13 -19.31 -1.89 6.49
C GLU A 13 -19.45 -3.26 7.16
N ASN A 14 -18.31 -3.91 7.46
CA ASN A 14 -18.30 -5.21 8.13
C ASN A 14 -17.12 -5.32 9.11
N TRP A 15 -16.84 -4.22 9.85
CA TRP A 15 -15.80 -4.18 10.87
C TRP A 15 -16.33 -3.98 12.29
N MET A 16 -17.58 -3.45 12.43
CA MET A 16 -18.16 -3.20 13.74
C MET A 16 -18.82 -4.45 14.33
N ALA A 17 -19.44 -5.27 13.49
CA ALA A 17 -20.14 -6.47 13.87
C ALA A 17 -19.85 -7.63 12.91
N SER A 18 -20.28 -8.84 13.29
CA SER A 18 -20.20 -10.03 12.43
C SER A 18 -21.03 -9.89 11.16
N GLU A 19 -22.18 -9.20 11.25
CA GLU A 19 -23.05 -8.94 10.12
C GLU A 19 -22.76 -7.57 9.50
N PRO A 20 -22.77 -7.48 8.14
CA PRO A 20 -22.59 -6.21 7.44
C PRO A 20 -23.71 -5.21 7.77
N SER A 21 -23.34 -3.96 7.99
CA SER A 21 -24.27 -2.84 8.25
C SER A 21 -24.23 -1.84 7.10
N LEU A 22 -25.38 -1.35 6.65
CA LEU A 22 -25.47 -0.35 5.59
C LEU A 22 -24.86 0.97 6.07
N MET A 23 -23.72 1.33 5.49
CA MET A 23 -23.00 2.57 5.79
C MET A 23 -23.55 3.76 5.00
N GLY A 24 -24.02 3.53 3.77
CA GLY A 24 -24.52 4.60 2.90
C GLY A 24 -24.65 4.22 1.44
N CYS A 25 -24.74 5.23 0.60
CA CYS A 25 -24.92 5.10 -0.84
C CYS A 25 -23.86 5.86 -1.63
N LEU A 26 -23.16 5.15 -2.52
CA LEU A 26 -22.31 5.73 -3.52
C LEU A 26 -23.13 5.94 -4.81
N PHE A 27 -23.17 7.17 -5.28
CA PHE A 27 -23.83 7.55 -6.53
C PHE A 27 -22.76 7.88 -7.57
N VAL A 28 -22.95 7.35 -8.77
CA VAL A 28 -22.03 7.52 -9.88
C VAL A 28 -22.76 8.10 -11.06
N ASP A 29 -22.32 9.26 -11.50
CA ASP A 29 -22.87 10.00 -12.62
C ASP A 29 -21.82 10.12 -13.74
N PHE A 30 -22.27 10.07 -14.98
CA PHE A 30 -21.43 10.31 -16.15
C PHE A 30 -21.79 11.66 -16.77
N LEU A 31 -20.92 12.64 -16.59
CA LEU A 31 -21.07 13.98 -17.14
C LEU A 31 -20.05 14.22 -18.25
N ARG A 32 -20.54 14.41 -19.48
CA ARG A 32 -19.69 14.64 -20.65
C ARG A 32 -18.60 13.59 -20.86
N GLY A 33 -18.92 12.32 -20.60
CA GLY A 33 -17.99 11.19 -20.71
C GLY A 33 -17.03 11.03 -19.55
N LYS A 34 -17.09 11.89 -18.51
CA LYS A 34 -16.29 11.79 -17.29
C LYS A 34 -17.14 11.23 -16.15
N GLU A 35 -16.61 10.24 -15.46
CA GLU A 35 -17.20 9.69 -14.23
C GLU A 35 -17.02 10.68 -13.08
N THR A 36 -18.08 10.90 -12.33
CA THR A 36 -18.10 11.69 -11.08
C THR A 36 -18.81 10.91 -10.02
N SER A 37 -18.31 10.95 -8.79
CA SER A 37 -18.86 10.22 -7.66
C SER A 37 -19.33 11.15 -6.55
N SER A 38 -20.37 10.72 -5.86
CA SER A 38 -20.81 11.33 -4.61
C SER A 38 -21.29 10.28 -3.65
N PHE A 39 -21.16 10.52 -2.35
CA PHE A 39 -21.54 9.58 -1.31
C PHE A 39 -22.47 10.24 -0.30
N GLU A 40 -23.43 9.48 0.19
CA GLU A 40 -24.33 9.88 1.26
C GLU A 40 -24.38 8.79 2.33
N TYR A 41 -24.07 9.15 3.58
CA TYR A 41 -24.17 8.23 4.68
C TYR A 41 -25.62 7.87 5.02
N ASP A 42 -25.87 6.64 5.40
CA ASP A 42 -27.16 6.23 5.97
C ASP A 42 -27.41 6.91 7.32
N THR A 43 -28.63 7.39 7.52
CA THR A 43 -28.97 8.13 8.75
C THR A 43 -28.88 7.26 10.01
N LYS A 44 -29.26 5.97 9.92
CA LYS A 44 -29.16 5.05 11.06
C LYS A 44 -27.70 4.75 11.39
N TRP A 45 -26.87 4.61 10.35
CA TRP A 45 -25.45 4.40 10.54
C TRP A 45 -24.80 5.60 11.25
N LEU A 46 -25.09 6.84 10.83
CA LEU A 46 -24.57 8.06 11.49
C LEU A 46 -25.03 8.18 12.96
N THR A 47 -26.27 7.80 13.27
CA THR A 47 -26.80 7.92 14.64
C THR A 47 -26.35 6.81 15.57
N ASN A 48 -26.05 5.62 15.03
CA ASN A 48 -25.63 4.46 15.82
C ASN A 48 -24.10 4.42 16.03
N HIS A 49 -23.35 5.24 15.32
CA HIS A 49 -21.90 5.31 15.46
C HIS A 49 -21.50 6.12 16.68
N THR A 50 -21.03 5.44 17.70
CA THR A 50 -20.50 6.08 18.92
C THR A 50 -19.07 6.60 18.77
N ALA A 51 -18.36 6.20 17.71
CA ALA A 51 -17.00 6.60 17.44
C ALA A 51 -16.90 7.36 16.12
N HIS A 52 -16.50 8.62 16.19
CA HIS A 52 -16.30 9.46 15.01
C HIS A 52 -14.89 9.22 14.45
N PHE A 53 -14.75 8.18 13.61
CA PHE A 53 -13.49 7.96 12.89
C PHE A 53 -13.51 8.72 11.57
N VAL A 54 -12.42 9.41 11.27
CA VAL A 54 -12.15 9.90 9.92
C VAL A 54 -11.82 8.67 9.07
N LEU A 55 -12.69 8.33 8.11
CA LEU A 55 -12.49 7.25 7.14
C LEU A 55 -11.83 7.76 5.87
N ASP A 56 -12.07 9.02 5.54
CA ASP A 56 -11.58 9.71 4.36
C ASP A 56 -11.61 11.23 4.63
N PRO A 57 -10.58 11.99 4.34
CA PRO A 57 -10.56 13.44 4.59
C PRO A 57 -11.60 14.20 3.72
N ASP A 58 -12.00 13.64 2.57
CA ASP A 58 -13.00 14.22 1.69
C ASP A 58 -14.45 13.82 2.07
N LEU A 59 -14.62 12.97 3.12
CA LEU A 59 -15.93 12.51 3.62
C LEU A 59 -16.14 12.89 5.08
N GLN A 60 -16.95 13.91 5.32
CA GLN A 60 -17.32 14.36 6.65
C GLN A 60 -18.52 13.60 7.18
N LEU A 61 -18.58 13.35 8.51
CA LEU A 61 -19.65 12.59 9.17
C LEU A 61 -20.92 13.46 9.35
N PHE A 62 -21.62 13.75 8.25
CA PHE A 62 -22.93 14.43 8.31
C PHE A 62 -23.90 13.85 7.28
N LYS A 63 -25.18 14.14 7.47
CA LYS A 63 -26.25 13.75 6.55
C LYS A 63 -26.23 14.65 5.31
N GLY A 64 -26.30 14.03 4.14
CA GLY A 64 -26.36 14.69 2.84
C GLY A 64 -25.29 14.18 1.89
N ARG A 65 -25.52 14.47 0.62
CA ARG A 65 -24.67 14.03 -0.47
C ARG A 65 -23.38 14.86 -0.52
N GLN A 66 -22.24 14.18 -0.47
CA GLN A 66 -20.91 14.75 -0.55
C GLN A 66 -20.27 14.32 -1.87
N PHE A 67 -19.52 15.22 -2.51
CA PHE A 67 -18.94 15.01 -3.83
C PHE A 67 -17.44 14.85 -3.74
N THR A 68 -16.87 14.01 -4.60
CA THR A 68 -15.42 13.92 -4.74
C THR A 68 -14.84 15.26 -5.23
N PRO A 69 -13.61 15.61 -4.82
CA PRO A 69 -12.85 16.67 -5.48
C PRO A 69 -12.82 16.48 -7.01
N ALA A 70 -12.80 17.57 -7.77
CA ALA A 70 -12.92 17.54 -9.24
C ALA A 70 -11.85 16.70 -9.96
N ASP A 71 -10.75 16.43 -9.28
CA ASP A 71 -9.57 15.73 -9.73
C ASP A 71 -9.48 14.28 -9.22
N LYS A 72 -10.47 13.82 -8.43
CA LYS A 72 -10.60 12.45 -7.93
C LYS A 72 -11.88 11.82 -8.47
N PRO A 73 -11.82 10.69 -9.19
CA PRO A 73 -13.02 9.99 -9.66
C PRO A 73 -13.77 9.25 -8.54
N LEU A 74 -13.04 8.80 -7.51
CA LEU A 74 -13.56 8.13 -6.31
C LEU A 74 -12.93 8.74 -5.05
N PHE A 75 -13.63 8.62 -3.92
CA PHE A 75 -13.04 8.88 -2.61
C PHE A 75 -11.92 7.88 -2.31
N GLY A 76 -10.90 8.30 -1.57
CA GLY A 76 -9.77 7.46 -1.16
C GLY A 76 -10.21 6.16 -0.49
N LEU A 77 -11.21 6.26 0.39
CA LEU A 77 -11.89 5.14 1.06
C LEU A 77 -12.31 4.01 0.10
N PHE A 78 -12.83 4.34 -1.08
CA PHE A 78 -13.25 3.36 -2.07
C PHE A 78 -12.09 2.95 -2.99
N SER A 79 -11.12 3.85 -3.20
CA SER A 79 -9.94 3.57 -4.03
C SER A 79 -9.10 2.42 -3.46
N ASP A 80 -8.94 2.34 -2.14
CA ASP A 80 -8.23 1.24 -1.48
C ASP A 80 -8.96 -0.11 -1.59
N SER A 81 -10.25 -0.09 -1.89
CA SER A 81 -11.05 -1.29 -2.17
C SER A 81 -11.07 -1.67 -3.65
N SER A 82 -10.46 -0.86 -4.53
CA SER A 82 -10.33 -1.09 -5.96
C SER A 82 -9.07 -1.92 -6.27
N PRO A 83 -8.96 -2.54 -7.47
CA PRO A 83 -7.79 -3.32 -7.82
C PRO A 83 -6.56 -2.41 -8.04
N ASP A 84 -5.38 -2.97 -7.78
CA ASP A 84 -4.10 -2.37 -8.12
C ASP A 84 -3.82 -2.36 -9.65
N ARG A 85 -2.62 -1.92 -10.05
CA ARG A 85 -2.24 -1.87 -11.48
C ARG A 85 -2.31 -3.24 -12.15
N TRP A 86 -1.87 -4.30 -11.46
CA TRP A 86 -1.95 -5.66 -11.98
C TRP A 86 -3.40 -6.10 -12.17
N GLY A 87 -4.24 -5.97 -11.16
CA GLY A 87 -5.66 -6.30 -11.24
C GLY A 87 -6.41 -5.51 -12.33
N ARG A 88 -6.09 -4.22 -12.49
CA ARG A 88 -6.64 -3.39 -13.58
C ARG A 88 -6.23 -3.90 -14.96
N LEU A 89 -4.98 -4.34 -15.13
CA LEU A 89 -4.49 -4.92 -16.37
C LEU A 89 -5.25 -6.20 -16.73
N LEU A 90 -5.44 -7.09 -15.75
CA LEU A 90 -6.22 -8.32 -15.92
C LEU A 90 -7.68 -8.03 -16.30
N MET A 91 -8.32 -7.06 -15.65
CA MET A 91 -9.71 -6.67 -15.96
C MET A 91 -9.86 -6.08 -17.36
N LYS A 92 -8.89 -5.26 -17.81
CA LYS A 92 -8.87 -4.77 -19.22
C LYS A 92 -8.73 -5.93 -20.20
N ARG A 93 -7.89 -6.91 -19.92
CA ARG A 93 -7.73 -8.09 -20.80
C ARG A 93 -9.01 -8.92 -20.83
N ARG A 94 -9.66 -9.12 -19.68
CA ARG A 94 -10.96 -9.79 -19.61
C ARG A 94 -12.01 -9.10 -20.49
N GLU A 95 -12.12 -7.77 -20.38
CA GLU A 95 -13.05 -6.99 -21.20
C GLU A 95 -12.75 -7.17 -22.70
N ALA A 96 -11.49 -7.15 -23.11
CA ALA A 96 -11.10 -7.36 -24.51
C ALA A 96 -11.52 -8.76 -25.02
N ILE A 97 -11.33 -9.81 -24.21
CA ILE A 97 -11.72 -11.18 -24.56
C ILE A 97 -13.25 -11.30 -24.67
N LEU A 98 -13.98 -10.76 -23.69
CA LEU A 98 -15.45 -10.77 -23.72
C LEU A 98 -15.99 -10.02 -24.94
N ALA A 99 -15.46 -8.84 -25.21
CA ALA A 99 -15.84 -8.04 -26.38
C ALA A 99 -15.61 -8.78 -27.70
N LYS A 100 -14.46 -9.46 -27.84
CA LYS A 100 -14.15 -10.31 -29.02
C LYS A 100 -15.17 -11.45 -29.18
N ARG A 101 -15.54 -12.14 -28.10
CA ARG A 101 -16.55 -13.21 -28.10
C ARG A 101 -17.95 -12.71 -28.47
N GLU A 102 -18.30 -11.53 -28.02
CA GLU A 102 -19.59 -10.87 -28.27
C GLU A 102 -19.64 -10.12 -29.61
N GLY A 103 -18.54 -10.09 -30.37
CA GLY A 103 -18.46 -9.39 -31.65
C GLY A 103 -18.55 -7.85 -31.52
N ARG A 104 -18.24 -7.29 -30.38
CA ARG A 104 -18.27 -5.84 -30.10
C ARG A 104 -16.87 -5.27 -29.88
N LYS A 105 -16.75 -3.94 -29.89
CA LYS A 105 -15.51 -3.27 -29.45
C LYS A 105 -15.37 -3.33 -27.92
N PRO A 106 -14.13 -3.51 -27.38
CA PRO A 106 -13.88 -3.36 -25.96
C PRO A 106 -14.31 -1.97 -25.48
N ARG A 107 -14.98 -1.91 -24.34
CA ARG A 107 -15.31 -0.64 -23.68
C ARG A 107 -14.16 -0.20 -22.77
N GLU A 108 -14.02 1.07 -22.56
CA GLU A 108 -13.16 1.59 -21.52
C GLU A 108 -13.81 1.33 -20.16
N LEU A 109 -13.03 0.75 -19.21
CA LEU A 109 -13.51 0.48 -17.86
C LEU A 109 -13.41 1.75 -17.02
N SER A 110 -14.49 2.08 -16.34
CA SER A 110 -14.56 3.20 -15.40
C SER A 110 -13.98 2.79 -14.02
N GLU A 111 -13.74 3.78 -13.15
CA GLU A 111 -13.30 3.49 -11.77
C GLU A 111 -14.33 2.66 -11.01
N THR A 112 -15.62 2.90 -11.25
CA THR A 112 -16.69 2.07 -10.68
C THR A 112 -16.67 0.64 -11.20
N ASP A 113 -16.33 0.42 -12.47
CA ASP A 113 -16.19 -0.94 -13.03
C ASP A 113 -15.06 -1.68 -12.32
N TYR A 114 -13.93 -1.01 -12.08
CA TYR A 114 -12.83 -1.57 -11.31
C TYR A 114 -13.25 -1.87 -9.87
N LEU A 115 -13.89 -0.93 -9.19
CA LEU A 115 -14.35 -1.10 -7.81
C LEU A 115 -15.27 -2.31 -7.67
N LEU A 116 -16.30 -2.42 -8.51
CA LEU A 116 -17.29 -3.48 -8.43
C LEU A 116 -16.81 -4.82 -9.01
N GLY A 117 -15.76 -4.80 -9.82
CA GLY A 117 -15.19 -5.99 -10.42
C GLY A 117 -14.30 -6.83 -9.50
N VAL A 118 -13.89 -6.29 -8.35
CA VAL A 118 -13.15 -7.07 -7.33
C VAL A 118 -14.10 -8.04 -6.63
N HIS A 119 -13.72 -9.33 -6.54
CA HIS A 119 -14.50 -10.33 -5.83
C HIS A 119 -14.65 -9.96 -4.35
N ASP A 120 -15.86 -10.09 -3.80
CA ASP A 120 -16.13 -9.62 -2.44
C ASP A 120 -15.23 -10.28 -1.38
N GLU A 121 -15.02 -11.60 -1.46
CA GLU A 121 -14.14 -12.32 -0.52
C GLU A 121 -12.70 -11.79 -0.56
N ALA A 122 -12.18 -11.51 -1.76
CA ALA A 122 -10.82 -11.08 -1.98
C ALA A 122 -10.59 -9.57 -1.75
N ARG A 123 -11.66 -8.78 -1.67
CA ARG A 123 -11.61 -7.32 -1.48
C ARG A 123 -10.83 -6.96 -0.22
N MET A 124 -9.92 -5.99 -0.35
CA MET A 124 -9.16 -5.46 0.79
C MET A 124 -10.05 -4.70 1.77
N GLY A 125 -9.79 -4.89 3.07
CA GLY A 125 -10.53 -4.21 4.13
C GLY A 125 -11.92 -4.80 4.34
N ALA A 126 -12.82 -3.97 4.83
CA ALA A 126 -14.12 -4.42 5.31
C ALA A 126 -15.32 -3.71 4.66
N LEU A 127 -15.09 -2.98 3.55
CA LEU A 127 -16.18 -2.47 2.73
C LEU A 127 -16.73 -3.55 1.81
N ARG A 128 -18.06 -3.55 1.64
CA ARG A 128 -18.80 -4.45 0.75
C ARG A 128 -19.80 -3.63 -0.06
N PHE A 129 -20.06 -4.04 -1.29
CA PHE A 129 -20.86 -3.29 -2.25
C PHE A 129 -22.01 -4.14 -2.78
N ALA A 130 -23.21 -3.58 -2.88
CA ALA A 130 -24.37 -4.22 -3.48
C ALA A 130 -25.17 -3.23 -4.33
N LEU A 131 -25.94 -3.71 -5.31
CA LEU A 131 -26.84 -2.88 -6.10
C LEU A 131 -28.26 -2.85 -5.54
N GLN A 132 -28.63 -3.82 -4.69
CA GLN A 132 -29.92 -3.96 -4.07
C GLN A 132 -29.76 -4.38 -2.60
N GLU A 133 -30.72 -4.03 -1.75
CA GLU A 133 -30.64 -4.29 -0.30
C GLU A 133 -30.53 -5.79 0.04
N GLU A 134 -31.23 -6.63 -0.68
CA GLU A 134 -31.19 -8.09 -0.51
C GLU A 134 -30.34 -8.79 -1.59
N GLY A 135 -29.59 -8.02 -2.36
CA GLY A 135 -28.73 -8.54 -3.42
C GLY A 135 -27.39 -9.08 -2.91
N PRO A 136 -26.69 -9.89 -3.71
CA PRO A 136 -25.38 -10.37 -3.36
C PRO A 136 -24.36 -9.21 -3.30
N PHE A 137 -23.35 -9.36 -2.47
CA PHE A 137 -22.20 -8.45 -2.48
C PHE A 137 -21.34 -8.66 -3.73
N LEU A 138 -20.96 -7.59 -4.38
CA LEU A 138 -20.23 -7.60 -5.65
C LEU A 138 -18.70 -7.56 -5.47
N SER A 139 -17.91 -8.25 -6.33
CA SER A 139 -18.38 -9.24 -7.30
C SER A 139 -18.65 -10.57 -6.58
N CYS A 140 -19.70 -11.29 -6.99
CA CYS A 140 -20.09 -12.56 -6.39
C CYS A 140 -19.91 -13.76 -7.37
N ASP A 141 -19.15 -13.58 -8.44
CA ASP A 141 -18.85 -14.64 -9.39
C ASP A 141 -17.99 -15.72 -8.71
N THR A 142 -18.58 -16.89 -8.46
CA THR A 142 -17.92 -18.00 -7.75
C THR A 142 -16.69 -18.55 -8.49
N GLU A 143 -16.59 -18.36 -9.81
CA GLU A 143 -15.40 -18.70 -10.58
C GLU A 143 -14.24 -17.73 -10.33
N MET A 144 -14.53 -16.58 -9.71
CA MET A 144 -13.57 -15.56 -9.30
C MET A 144 -13.30 -15.58 -7.78
N ALA A 145 -13.76 -16.59 -7.05
CA ALA A 145 -13.40 -16.76 -5.64
C ALA A 145 -11.90 -17.05 -5.49
N ALA A 146 -11.32 -16.71 -4.32
CA ALA A 146 -9.91 -16.94 -4.05
C ALA A 146 -9.56 -18.44 -4.24
N PRO A 147 -8.65 -18.77 -5.18
CA PRO A 147 -8.31 -20.16 -5.46
C PRO A 147 -7.56 -20.80 -4.27
N PRO A 148 -7.63 -22.13 -4.13
CA PRO A 148 -6.95 -22.83 -3.07
C PRO A 148 -5.42 -22.83 -3.24
N TRP A 149 -4.68 -22.98 -2.15
CA TRP A 149 -3.20 -23.05 -2.11
C TRP A 149 -2.62 -24.05 -3.12
N ALA A 150 -3.29 -25.18 -3.33
CA ALA A 150 -2.83 -26.22 -4.25
C ALA A 150 -2.69 -25.76 -5.71
N THR A 151 -3.30 -24.63 -6.09
CA THR A 151 -3.25 -24.10 -7.47
C THR A 151 -2.11 -23.09 -7.71
N LEU A 152 -1.24 -22.84 -6.73
CA LEU A 152 -0.16 -21.84 -6.83
C LEU A 152 0.73 -22.04 -8.06
N ARG A 153 1.15 -23.29 -8.35
CA ARG A 153 1.99 -23.61 -9.51
C ARG A 153 1.32 -23.22 -10.82
N GLU A 154 0.04 -23.49 -10.93
CA GLU A 154 -0.75 -23.17 -12.13
C GLU A 154 -0.98 -21.67 -12.28
N LEU A 155 -1.20 -20.96 -11.16
CA LEU A 155 -1.33 -19.51 -11.14
C LEU A 155 -0.03 -18.80 -11.55
N GLU A 156 1.13 -19.29 -11.07
CA GLU A 156 2.43 -18.79 -11.48
C GLU A 156 2.62 -18.99 -13.00
N ALA A 157 2.38 -20.21 -13.51
CA ALA A 157 2.47 -20.50 -14.93
C ALA A 157 1.55 -19.62 -15.76
N ALA A 158 0.30 -19.40 -15.29
CA ALA A 158 -0.66 -18.54 -15.95
C ALA A 158 -0.21 -17.06 -15.95
N SER A 159 0.37 -16.57 -14.86
CA SER A 159 0.88 -15.19 -14.78
C SER A 159 2.05 -14.96 -15.75
N LEU A 160 2.97 -15.91 -15.84
CA LEU A 160 4.10 -15.88 -16.77
C LEU A 160 3.65 -15.98 -18.25
N ALA A 161 2.62 -16.79 -18.56
CA ALA A 161 2.02 -16.86 -19.88
C ALA A 161 1.32 -15.55 -20.25
N PHE A 162 0.63 -14.93 -19.30
CA PHE A 162 -0.01 -13.63 -19.48
C PHE A 162 0.98 -12.54 -19.87
N GLU A 163 2.17 -12.47 -19.22
CA GLU A 163 3.21 -11.52 -19.56
C GLU A 163 3.84 -11.76 -20.95
N LYS A 164 3.69 -12.95 -21.54
CA LYS A 164 4.16 -13.25 -22.91
C LYS A 164 3.21 -12.79 -24.02
N ASP A 165 2.04 -12.27 -23.66
CA ASP A 165 0.97 -11.94 -24.60
C ASP A 165 0.61 -13.12 -25.52
N GLU A 166 0.78 -14.33 -25.02
CA GLU A 166 0.42 -15.54 -25.75
C GLU A 166 -1.09 -15.56 -25.93
N ASP A 167 -1.55 -15.70 -27.18
CA ASP A 167 -2.99 -15.78 -27.55
C ASP A 167 -3.73 -16.99 -26.94
N ILE A 168 -3.04 -17.83 -26.19
CA ILE A 168 -3.49 -19.11 -25.59
C ILE A 168 -4.10 -18.89 -24.19
N PHE A 169 -4.58 -17.68 -23.88
CA PHE A 169 -5.16 -17.45 -22.55
C PHE A 169 -6.54 -18.09 -22.45
N ASP A 170 -6.60 -19.24 -21.80
CA ASP A 170 -7.86 -19.84 -21.37
C ASP A 170 -8.55 -18.92 -20.37
N ASP A 171 -9.82 -18.62 -20.60
CA ASP A 171 -10.69 -17.82 -19.74
C ASP A 171 -10.65 -18.25 -18.26
N ARG A 172 -10.44 -19.54 -18.03
CA ARG A 172 -10.30 -20.13 -16.69
C ARG A 172 -9.11 -19.51 -15.91
N TRP A 173 -7.93 -19.41 -16.53
CA TRP A 173 -6.74 -18.87 -15.87
C TRP A 173 -6.87 -17.38 -15.63
N LEU A 174 -7.42 -16.66 -16.59
CA LEU A 174 -7.68 -15.24 -16.43
C LEU A 174 -8.66 -14.98 -15.27
N LYS A 175 -9.72 -15.78 -15.16
CA LYS A 175 -10.66 -15.70 -14.03
C LYS A 175 -9.96 -16.00 -12.71
N MET A 176 -9.12 -17.03 -12.63
CA MET A 176 -8.36 -17.38 -11.42
C MET A 176 -7.36 -16.31 -11.01
N LEU A 177 -6.71 -15.62 -11.96
CA LEU A 177 -5.83 -14.49 -11.66
C LEU A 177 -6.61 -13.23 -11.30
N LEU A 178 -7.80 -13.03 -11.87
CA LEU A 178 -8.69 -11.88 -11.57
C LEU A 178 -9.38 -11.99 -10.22
N ALA A 179 -9.64 -13.23 -9.76
CA ALA A 179 -10.32 -13.49 -8.49
C ALA A 179 -9.76 -12.65 -7.33
N PRO A 180 -8.47 -12.48 -7.25
CA PRO A 180 -7.81 -11.87 -6.13
C PRO A 180 -7.35 -10.45 -6.35
N GLY A 181 -8.06 -9.62 -7.06
CA GLY A 181 -7.71 -8.20 -7.19
C GLY A 181 -7.34 -7.59 -5.85
N SER A 182 -6.05 -7.63 -5.49
CA SER A 182 -5.59 -7.04 -4.26
C SER A 182 -5.36 -5.55 -4.47
N SER A 183 -5.81 -4.74 -3.55
CA SER A 183 -5.57 -3.30 -3.51
C SER A 183 -4.22 -2.94 -2.85
N LEU A 184 -3.38 -3.92 -2.52
CA LEU A 184 -2.11 -3.71 -1.80
C LEU A 184 -0.94 -3.19 -2.65
N GLY A 185 -1.23 -2.58 -3.80
CA GLY A 185 -0.24 -1.86 -4.59
C GLY A 185 0.59 -2.70 -5.56
N GLY A 186 1.15 -2.05 -6.58
CA GLY A 186 2.16 -2.59 -7.50
C GLY A 186 1.63 -3.14 -8.82
N ALA A 187 2.55 -3.23 -9.79
CA ALA A 187 2.31 -3.79 -11.13
C ALA A 187 2.71 -5.27 -11.26
N ARG A 188 3.38 -5.82 -10.22
CA ARG A 188 3.89 -7.19 -10.22
C ARG A 188 2.77 -8.21 -10.22
N PRO A 189 2.91 -9.35 -10.94
CA PRO A 189 1.97 -10.45 -10.91
C PRO A 189 1.69 -10.96 -9.50
N LYS A 190 0.41 -11.00 -9.11
CA LYS A 190 0.00 -11.47 -7.78
C LYS A 190 -1.41 -12.03 -7.78
N ALA A 191 -1.72 -12.82 -6.78
CA ALA A 191 -3.04 -13.37 -6.55
C ALA A 191 -3.35 -13.50 -5.05
N THR A 192 -4.63 -13.34 -4.65
CA THR A 192 -5.09 -13.79 -3.33
C THR A 192 -5.40 -15.29 -3.41
N ILE A 193 -4.96 -16.05 -2.47
CA ILE A 193 -5.21 -17.49 -2.38
C ILE A 193 -5.79 -17.83 -1.00
N LYS A 194 -6.45 -18.96 -0.92
CA LYS A 194 -6.99 -19.52 0.31
C LYS A 194 -6.14 -20.69 0.79
N ALA A 195 -5.61 -20.57 2.00
CA ALA A 195 -4.87 -21.64 2.65
C ALA A 195 -5.81 -22.75 3.18
N PRO A 196 -5.29 -23.95 3.54
CA PRO A 196 -6.10 -25.03 4.08
C PRO A 196 -6.87 -24.71 5.36
N ASP A 197 -6.38 -23.75 6.15
CA ASP A 197 -7.04 -23.22 7.35
C ASP A 197 -8.07 -22.11 7.05
N ASN A 198 -8.41 -21.89 5.77
CA ASN A 198 -9.26 -20.82 5.24
C ASN A 198 -8.70 -19.40 5.40
N SER A 199 -7.47 -19.22 5.88
CA SER A 199 -6.84 -17.89 5.88
C SER A 199 -6.53 -17.43 4.45
N LEU A 200 -6.62 -16.12 4.21
CA LEU A 200 -6.29 -15.51 2.93
C LEU A 200 -4.82 -15.07 2.91
N TRP A 201 -4.16 -15.36 1.80
CA TRP A 201 -2.77 -15.00 1.55
C TRP A 201 -2.65 -14.27 0.20
N ILE A 202 -1.64 -13.46 0.07
CA ILE A 202 -1.23 -12.86 -1.19
C ILE A 202 0.00 -13.63 -1.68
N ALA A 203 -0.10 -14.18 -2.89
CA ALA A 203 1.03 -14.75 -3.61
C ALA A 203 1.55 -13.72 -4.60
N LYS A 204 2.81 -13.33 -4.48
CA LYS A 204 3.54 -12.50 -5.45
C LYS A 204 4.39 -13.42 -6.31
N PHE A 205 4.06 -13.52 -7.59
CA PHE A 205 4.72 -14.42 -8.53
C PHE A 205 5.99 -13.79 -9.15
N PRO A 206 6.96 -14.60 -9.60
CA PRO A 206 8.05 -14.10 -10.40
C PRO A 206 7.54 -13.47 -11.70
N SER A 207 8.20 -12.44 -12.17
CA SER A 207 7.95 -11.77 -13.44
C SER A 207 9.10 -12.03 -14.41
N LYS A 208 8.82 -12.02 -15.71
CA LYS A 208 9.87 -12.07 -16.75
C LYS A 208 10.72 -10.82 -16.81
N GLN A 209 10.24 -9.73 -16.22
CA GLN A 209 10.96 -8.47 -16.12
C GLN A 209 11.90 -8.44 -14.93
N ASP A 210 11.89 -9.48 -14.09
CA ASP A 210 12.77 -9.55 -12.93
C ASP A 210 14.24 -9.78 -13.36
N GLU A 211 15.11 -8.88 -12.95
CA GLU A 211 16.56 -9.01 -13.14
C GLU A 211 17.21 -9.92 -12.09
N TYR A 212 16.50 -10.16 -10.99
CA TYR A 212 16.91 -11.01 -9.87
C TYR A 212 15.67 -11.70 -9.27
N ASP A 213 15.87 -12.71 -8.43
CA ASP A 213 14.77 -13.39 -7.73
C ASP A 213 14.14 -12.45 -6.68
N SER A 214 13.22 -11.59 -7.14
CA SER A 214 12.58 -10.59 -6.29
C SER A 214 11.78 -11.21 -5.14
N GLY A 215 11.14 -12.38 -5.35
CA GLY A 215 10.41 -13.09 -4.30
C GLY A 215 11.34 -13.56 -3.18
N ALA A 216 12.51 -14.11 -3.53
CA ALA A 216 13.52 -14.51 -2.55
C ALA A 216 14.10 -13.30 -1.80
N TRP A 217 14.37 -12.19 -2.48
CA TRP A 217 14.85 -10.97 -1.82
C TRP A 217 13.79 -10.34 -0.92
N GLU A 218 12.52 -10.32 -1.32
CA GLU A 218 11.43 -9.84 -0.44
C GLU A 218 11.35 -10.70 0.83
N MET A 219 11.57 -12.03 0.72
CA MET A 219 11.64 -12.92 1.89
C MET A 219 12.83 -12.61 2.79
N VAL A 220 14.00 -12.34 2.21
CA VAL A 220 15.20 -11.93 2.99
C VAL A 220 14.92 -10.66 3.78
N ILE A 221 14.32 -9.65 3.15
CA ILE A 221 13.96 -8.40 3.83
C ILE A 221 12.90 -8.65 4.92
N HIS A 222 11.93 -9.51 4.65
CA HIS A 222 10.92 -9.87 5.64
C HIS A 222 11.54 -10.52 6.89
N GLU A 223 12.47 -11.46 6.72
CA GLU A 223 13.18 -12.09 7.84
C GLU A 223 14.07 -11.08 8.59
N LEU A 224 14.76 -10.19 7.87
CA LEU A 224 15.53 -9.10 8.49
C LEU A 224 14.63 -8.19 9.34
N ALA A 225 13.44 -7.87 8.85
CA ALA A 225 12.47 -7.06 9.60
C ALA A 225 12.03 -7.78 10.89
N ARG A 226 11.82 -9.10 10.85
CA ARG A 226 11.54 -9.93 12.04
C ARG A 226 12.69 -9.90 13.03
N GLU A 227 13.93 -10.09 12.55
CA GLU A 227 15.14 -10.02 13.38
C GLU A 227 15.29 -8.62 14.03
N CYS A 228 14.91 -7.57 13.31
CA CYS A 228 14.82 -6.21 13.85
C CYS A 228 13.58 -6.00 14.74
N ARG A 229 12.74 -7.01 14.98
CA ARG A 229 11.51 -6.94 15.78
C ARG A 229 10.52 -5.88 15.28
N LEU A 230 10.43 -5.71 13.97
CA LEU A 230 9.38 -4.94 13.33
C LEU A 230 8.12 -5.80 13.20
N ASN A 231 6.97 -5.13 13.20
CA ASN A 231 5.69 -5.81 13.02
C ASN A 231 5.48 -6.15 11.55
N VAL A 232 5.64 -7.43 11.19
CA VAL A 232 5.41 -7.98 9.84
C VAL A 232 4.42 -9.14 9.90
N PRO A 233 3.65 -9.41 8.82
CA PRO A 233 2.72 -10.54 8.77
C PRO A 233 3.49 -11.88 8.62
N GLU A 234 2.80 -13.01 8.78
CA GLU A 234 3.35 -14.32 8.45
C GLU A 234 3.66 -14.41 6.95
N ALA A 235 4.85 -14.93 6.60
CA ALA A 235 5.27 -15.09 5.20
C ALA A 235 5.88 -16.47 4.95
N LYS A 236 5.88 -16.88 3.67
CA LYS A 236 6.49 -18.12 3.17
C LYS A 236 7.10 -17.87 1.79
N LEU A 237 8.07 -18.68 1.44
CA LEU A 237 8.67 -18.70 0.11
C LEU A 237 8.46 -20.07 -0.52
N GLU A 238 7.96 -20.10 -1.75
CA GLU A 238 7.77 -21.33 -2.54
C GLU A 238 8.44 -21.17 -3.90
N ARG A 239 8.91 -22.26 -4.48
CA ARG A 239 9.51 -22.23 -5.82
C ARG A 239 8.84 -23.27 -6.71
N PHE A 240 8.20 -22.81 -7.78
CA PHE A 240 7.47 -23.68 -8.71
C PHE A 240 8.12 -23.78 -10.09
N SER A 241 8.97 -22.82 -10.43
CA SER A 241 9.69 -22.76 -11.72
C SER A 241 11.13 -22.28 -11.54
N ASP A 242 11.90 -22.29 -12.62
CA ASP A 242 13.26 -21.73 -12.65
C ASP A 242 13.28 -20.20 -12.86
N THR A 243 12.12 -19.58 -13.09
CA THR A 243 12.02 -18.12 -13.32
C THR A 243 12.32 -17.33 -12.04
N GLY A 244 11.96 -17.87 -10.88
CA GLY A 244 12.17 -17.25 -9.58
C GLY A 244 11.28 -17.86 -8.50
N SER A 245 11.25 -17.23 -7.35
CA SER A 245 10.49 -17.67 -6.19
C SER A 245 9.17 -16.91 -6.07
N THR A 246 8.11 -17.60 -5.64
CA THR A 246 6.83 -16.99 -5.25
C THR A 246 6.87 -16.64 -3.77
N PHE A 247 6.76 -15.34 -3.46
CA PHE A 247 6.64 -14.83 -2.09
C PHE A 247 5.18 -14.85 -1.67
N LEU A 248 4.90 -15.40 -0.50
CA LEU A 248 3.57 -15.59 0.06
C LEU A 248 3.47 -14.84 1.37
N VAL A 249 2.46 -13.99 1.52
CA VAL A 249 2.25 -13.23 2.73
C VAL A 249 0.80 -13.31 3.20
N LYS A 250 0.60 -13.60 4.49
CA LYS A 250 -0.73 -13.71 5.09
C LYS A 250 -1.40 -12.34 5.18
N ARG A 251 -2.65 -12.28 4.79
CA ARG A 251 -3.43 -11.04 4.90
C ARG A 251 -3.71 -10.72 6.38
N PHE A 252 -3.46 -9.49 6.74
CA PHE A 252 -3.65 -8.98 8.09
C PHE A 252 -4.99 -8.25 8.28
N ASP A 253 -5.76 -8.04 7.22
CA ASP A 253 -7.09 -7.46 7.24
C ASP A 253 -8.21 -8.50 7.46
N ARG A 254 -7.83 -9.70 7.92
CA ARG A 254 -8.74 -10.79 8.28
C ARG A 254 -8.31 -11.43 9.59
N HIS A 255 -9.32 -11.72 10.42
CA HIS A 255 -9.16 -12.58 11.60
C HIS A 255 -10.26 -13.64 11.58
N GLY A 256 -9.94 -14.85 11.13
CA GLY A 256 -10.94 -15.84 10.75
C GLY A 256 -11.89 -15.29 9.68
N ASN A 257 -13.18 -15.31 9.94
CA ASN A 257 -14.20 -14.75 9.05
C ASN A 257 -14.44 -13.23 9.24
N GLN A 258 -13.87 -12.65 10.29
CA GLN A 258 -14.02 -11.22 10.56
C GLN A 258 -13.13 -10.40 9.64
N ARG A 259 -13.72 -9.35 9.07
CA ARG A 259 -12.99 -8.35 8.27
C ARG A 259 -12.50 -7.23 9.18
N ILE A 260 -11.32 -6.73 8.92
CA ILE A 260 -10.75 -5.54 9.55
C ILE A 260 -10.66 -4.47 8.47
N HIS A 261 -11.18 -3.29 8.73
CA HIS A 261 -11.10 -2.22 7.75
C HIS A 261 -9.65 -1.75 7.61
N PHE A 262 -9.22 -1.66 6.36
CA PHE A 262 -7.88 -1.21 5.96
C PHE A 262 -8.01 0.06 5.14
N SER A 263 -7.10 1.00 5.37
CA SER A 263 -6.88 2.13 4.48
C SER A 263 -5.40 2.47 4.39
N SER A 264 -4.94 2.90 3.21
CA SER A 264 -3.57 3.35 3.01
C SER A 264 -3.37 4.77 3.56
N ALA A 265 -2.13 5.13 3.91
CA ALA A 265 -1.78 6.51 4.24
C ALA A 265 -2.10 7.44 3.06
N LEU A 266 -1.96 6.97 1.81
CA LEU A 266 -2.34 7.75 0.63
C LEU A 266 -3.80 8.21 0.69
N ALA A 267 -4.74 7.29 1.00
CA ALA A 267 -6.16 7.60 1.11
C ALA A 267 -6.47 8.46 2.32
N LEU A 268 -5.95 8.10 3.50
CA LEU A 268 -6.20 8.81 4.77
C LEU A 268 -5.63 10.24 4.80
N LEU A 269 -4.58 10.51 4.03
CA LEU A 269 -4.02 11.85 3.86
C LEU A 269 -4.61 12.62 2.66
N GLY A 270 -5.58 12.04 1.96
CA GLY A 270 -6.23 12.67 0.80
C GLY A 270 -5.32 12.87 -0.42
N LYS A 271 -4.20 12.16 -0.46
CA LYS A 271 -3.20 12.29 -1.53
C LYS A 271 -3.56 11.44 -2.77
N LYS A 272 -2.86 11.69 -3.87
CA LYS A 272 -3.00 10.95 -5.14
C LYS A 272 -1.77 10.13 -5.45
N ASP A 273 -1.93 9.10 -6.28
CA ASP A 273 -0.79 8.41 -6.86
C ASP A 273 0.15 9.38 -7.57
N GLY A 274 1.45 9.22 -7.30
CA GLY A 274 2.50 10.07 -7.88
C GLY A 274 2.80 11.36 -7.10
N SER A 275 2.11 11.64 -5.99
CA SER A 275 2.39 12.80 -5.12
C SER A 275 3.49 12.55 -4.07
N SER A 276 4.22 11.43 -4.16
CA SER A 276 5.21 11.05 -3.12
C SER A 276 6.42 11.98 -3.02
N SER A 277 6.82 12.66 -4.09
CA SER A 277 7.95 13.60 -4.05
C SER A 277 7.75 14.79 -3.10
N ASP A 278 6.48 15.16 -2.85
CA ASP A 278 6.11 16.29 -1.98
C ASP A 278 5.50 15.82 -0.65
N SER A 279 5.60 14.53 -0.34
CA SER A 279 5.04 13.92 0.87
C SER A 279 6.16 13.50 1.84
N SER A 280 5.84 13.54 3.14
CA SER A 280 6.77 13.15 4.17
C SER A 280 6.17 12.17 5.17
N TYR A 281 7.02 11.44 5.89
CA TYR A 281 6.60 10.63 7.04
C TYR A 281 5.97 11.48 8.14
N LEU A 282 6.25 12.79 8.18
CA LEU A 282 5.68 13.70 9.19
C LEU A 282 4.16 13.85 9.00
N GLU A 283 3.62 13.77 7.77
CA GLU A 283 2.18 13.75 7.54
C GLU A 283 1.54 12.49 8.15
N ILE A 284 2.24 11.34 8.10
CA ILE A 284 1.81 10.11 8.76
C ILE A 284 1.88 10.26 10.30
N VAL A 285 2.90 10.95 10.82
CA VAL A 285 3.02 11.29 12.26
C VAL A 285 1.83 12.11 12.73
N GLU A 286 1.44 13.15 11.97
CA GLU A 286 0.26 13.97 12.27
C GLU A 286 -1.01 13.14 12.31
N PHE A 287 -1.22 12.27 11.32
CA PHE A 287 -2.37 11.37 11.27
C PHE A 287 -2.41 10.41 12.48
N ILE A 288 -1.30 9.74 12.79
CA ILE A 288 -1.22 8.84 13.96
C ILE A 288 -1.48 9.59 15.27
N THR A 289 -0.98 10.81 15.39
CA THR A 289 -1.17 11.64 16.59
C THR A 289 -2.62 12.02 16.78
N ALA A 290 -3.32 12.37 15.70
CA ALA A 290 -4.71 12.82 15.75
C ALA A 290 -5.73 11.67 15.85
N TYR A 291 -5.51 10.56 15.16
CA TYR A 291 -6.51 9.51 14.95
C TYR A 291 -6.05 8.11 15.39
N GLY A 292 -4.83 7.97 15.87
CA GLY A 292 -4.27 6.67 16.26
C GLY A 292 -4.86 6.15 17.58
N ALA A 293 -5.11 4.83 17.64
CA ALA A 293 -5.53 4.14 18.87
C ALA A 293 -4.39 3.96 19.90
N SER A 294 -3.14 3.99 19.44
CA SER A 294 -1.95 3.85 20.28
C SER A 294 -0.79 4.68 19.70
N PRO A 295 -0.88 6.03 19.72
CA PRO A 295 0.07 6.89 19.00
C PRO A 295 1.52 6.62 19.36
N LYS A 296 1.84 6.55 20.65
CA LYS A 296 3.23 6.32 21.10
C LYS A 296 3.84 5.03 20.53
N THR A 297 3.06 3.96 20.44
CA THR A 297 3.55 2.68 19.93
C THR A 297 3.73 2.74 18.42
N ASP A 298 2.74 3.30 17.70
CA ASP A 298 2.72 3.33 16.25
C ASP A 298 3.72 4.35 15.68
N LEU A 299 3.96 5.47 16.36
CA LEU A 299 5.00 6.43 16.01
C LEU A 299 6.40 5.81 16.13
N ARG A 300 6.68 5.10 17.26
CA ARG A 300 7.97 4.41 17.43
C ARG A 300 8.18 3.33 16.38
N GLU A 301 7.13 2.56 16.07
CA GLU A 301 7.17 1.55 15.00
C GLU A 301 7.44 2.20 13.64
N LEU A 302 6.76 3.31 13.30
CA LEU A 302 6.97 4.03 12.05
C LEU A 302 8.41 4.52 11.91
N TRP A 303 8.96 5.16 12.96
CA TRP A 303 10.35 5.62 12.95
C TRP A 303 11.34 4.47 12.76
N ARG A 304 11.12 3.34 13.42
CA ARG A 304 11.96 2.13 13.24
C ARG A 304 11.90 1.57 11.82
N ARG A 305 10.74 1.67 11.16
CA ARG A 305 10.59 1.30 9.74
C ARG A 305 11.37 2.22 8.83
N ILE A 306 11.42 3.52 9.11
CA ILE A 306 12.25 4.48 8.36
C ILE A 306 13.72 4.09 8.46
N VAL A 307 14.22 3.86 9.68
CA VAL A 307 15.61 3.41 9.89
C VAL A 307 15.89 2.08 9.16
N PHE A 308 14.94 1.15 9.22
CA PHE A 308 15.06 -0.14 8.53
C PHE A 308 15.04 0.03 7.01
N SER A 309 14.13 0.83 6.43
CA SER A 309 14.08 1.13 4.99
C SER A 309 15.39 1.74 4.50
N MET A 310 16.01 2.62 5.32
CA MET A 310 17.35 3.13 5.04
C MET A 310 18.42 2.03 5.08
N ALA A 311 18.37 1.14 6.08
CA ALA A 311 19.37 0.09 6.26
C ALA A 311 19.34 -1.00 5.17
N VAL A 312 18.18 -1.19 4.50
CA VAL A 312 18.00 -2.13 3.40
C VAL A 312 17.85 -1.44 2.04
N SER A 313 18.02 -0.12 1.99
CA SER A 313 17.85 0.71 0.79
C SER A 313 16.51 0.50 0.09
N ASN A 314 15.40 0.46 0.87
CA ASN A 314 14.04 0.41 0.33
C ASN A 314 13.63 1.79 -0.16
N THR A 315 13.92 2.12 -1.41
CA THR A 315 13.66 3.44 -1.98
C THR A 315 12.25 3.63 -2.51
N ASP A 316 11.46 2.57 -2.65
CA ASP A 316 10.07 2.64 -3.11
C ASP A 316 9.06 2.69 -1.93
N ASP A 317 9.46 3.30 -0.80
CA ASP A 317 8.65 3.42 0.41
C ASP A 317 7.68 4.61 0.31
N HIS A 318 6.63 4.47 -0.48
CA HIS A 318 5.63 5.52 -0.73
C HIS A 318 4.39 5.39 0.17
N LEU A 319 3.51 6.42 0.21
CA LEU A 319 2.32 6.47 1.08
C LEU A 319 1.36 5.27 0.95
N ARG A 320 1.38 4.56 -0.19
CA ARG A 320 0.55 3.37 -0.38
C ARG A 320 1.11 2.14 0.35
N ASN A 321 2.40 2.13 0.69
CA ASN A 321 3.08 1.06 1.43
C ASN A 321 2.94 1.20 2.96
N HIS A 322 2.31 2.29 3.43
CA HIS A 322 1.91 2.49 4.82
C HIS A 322 0.41 2.30 4.96
N GLY A 323 0.01 1.22 5.61
CA GLY A 323 -1.40 0.88 5.83
C GLY A 323 -1.84 1.10 7.27
N PHE A 324 -3.14 1.25 7.44
CA PHE A 324 -3.79 1.38 8.74
C PHE A 324 -4.96 0.42 8.86
N LEU A 325 -5.15 -0.12 10.05
CA LEU A 325 -6.25 -0.99 10.43
C LEU A 325 -7.15 -0.26 11.42
N LEU A 326 -8.44 -0.21 11.13
CA LEU A 326 -9.42 0.42 12.02
C LEU A 326 -9.77 -0.52 13.17
N THR A 327 -9.65 -0.01 14.39
CA THR A 327 -10.02 -0.68 15.62
C THR A 327 -11.14 0.10 16.33
N PRO A 328 -11.81 -0.47 17.34
CA PRO A 328 -12.82 0.26 18.11
C PRO A 328 -12.29 1.52 18.84
N LYS A 329 -10.97 1.70 18.91
CA LYS A 329 -10.32 2.84 19.59
C LYS A 329 -9.66 3.84 18.63
N GLY A 330 -9.75 3.61 17.32
CA GLY A 330 -9.09 4.41 16.30
C GLY A 330 -8.19 3.59 15.39
N TRP A 331 -7.39 4.27 14.60
CA TRP A 331 -6.49 3.65 13.64
C TRP A 331 -5.23 3.06 14.30
N ARG A 332 -4.75 1.95 13.79
CA ARG A 332 -3.48 1.33 14.16
C ARG A 332 -2.63 1.15 12.90
N LEU A 333 -1.35 1.44 13.01
CA LEU A 333 -0.42 1.13 11.93
C LEU A 333 -0.45 -0.37 11.63
N SER A 334 -0.66 -0.75 10.35
CA SER A 334 -0.71 -2.15 9.93
C SER A 334 0.66 -2.83 10.10
N PRO A 335 0.75 -4.15 10.03
CA PRO A 335 2.02 -4.81 9.76
C PRO A 335 2.69 -4.22 8.51
N MET A 336 4.03 -4.19 8.48
CA MET A 336 4.82 -3.69 7.35
C MET A 336 4.72 -4.66 6.17
N PHE A 337 4.61 -4.14 4.96
CA PHE A 337 4.49 -4.92 3.73
C PHE A 337 5.15 -4.19 2.55
N ASP A 338 5.44 -4.93 1.49
CA ASP A 338 5.97 -4.43 0.21
C ASP A 338 7.30 -3.67 0.37
N VAL A 339 8.27 -4.33 1.02
CA VAL A 339 9.60 -3.78 1.26
C VAL A 339 10.63 -4.57 0.46
N ASN A 340 11.33 -3.88 -0.43
CA ASN A 340 12.29 -4.48 -1.35
C ASN A 340 13.63 -3.75 -1.34
N PRO A 341 14.77 -4.45 -1.45
CA PRO A 341 16.07 -3.81 -1.49
C PRO A 341 16.35 -3.26 -2.88
N VAL A 342 16.91 -2.05 -2.95
CA VAL A 342 17.33 -1.42 -4.20
C VAL A 342 18.82 -1.09 -4.14
N PRO A 343 19.69 -1.83 -4.88
CA PRO A 343 21.14 -1.71 -4.70
C PRO A 343 21.73 -0.33 -5.10
N GLU A 344 21.05 0.41 -5.97
CA GLU A 344 21.52 1.72 -6.45
C GLU A 344 20.77 2.90 -5.83
N GLY A 345 19.81 2.63 -4.92
CA GLY A 345 19.01 3.66 -4.27
C GLY A 345 19.80 4.52 -3.30
N ASN A 346 19.54 5.81 -3.30
CA ASN A 346 20.19 6.77 -2.40
C ASN A 346 19.23 7.74 -1.70
N MET A 347 17.96 7.72 -2.08
CA MET A 347 16.89 8.54 -1.49
C MET A 347 15.64 7.68 -1.29
N LEU A 348 14.90 7.95 -0.23
CA LEU A 348 13.58 7.38 -0.01
C LEU A 348 12.53 8.08 -0.88
N SER A 349 11.39 7.46 -1.14
CA SER A 349 10.26 8.10 -1.84
C SER A 349 9.59 9.18 -0.99
N LEU A 350 9.61 9.04 0.34
CA LEU A 350 9.05 10.01 1.27
C LEU A 350 10.16 10.80 1.96
N ASN A 351 9.91 12.07 2.20
CA ASN A 351 10.80 12.89 3.00
C ASN A 351 10.78 12.46 4.46
N VAL A 352 11.95 12.38 5.07
CA VAL A 352 12.14 12.05 6.51
C VAL A 352 11.88 13.25 7.39
N THR A 353 12.24 14.43 6.88
CA THR A 353 11.87 15.74 7.41
C THR A 353 10.86 16.42 6.48
N LEU A 354 10.84 17.73 6.36
CA LEU A 354 9.91 18.41 5.44
C LEU A 354 10.34 18.29 3.97
N ASP A 355 11.65 18.25 3.71
CA ASP A 355 12.23 18.38 2.37
C ASP A 355 13.45 17.48 2.12
N ASP A 356 13.78 16.56 3.05
CA ASP A 356 14.96 15.70 2.94
C ASP A 356 14.59 14.21 3.01
N SER A 357 14.86 13.48 1.94
CA SER A 357 14.59 12.04 1.78
C SER A 357 15.86 11.19 1.66
N ARG A 358 17.04 11.74 1.95
CA ARG A 358 18.31 11.00 1.85
C ARG A 358 18.33 9.76 2.75
N ILE A 359 18.95 8.70 2.27
CA ILE A 359 19.27 7.52 3.07
C ILE A 359 20.46 7.87 3.97
N ASP A 360 20.16 8.43 5.15
CA ASP A 360 21.12 8.90 6.14
C ASP A 360 20.57 8.61 7.54
N ILE A 361 21.28 7.80 8.30
CA ILE A 361 20.86 7.40 9.66
C ILE A 361 20.88 8.60 10.62
N ASP A 362 21.81 9.54 10.46
CA ASP A 362 21.85 10.72 11.29
C ASP A 362 20.62 11.61 11.07
N LEU A 363 20.13 11.70 9.81
CA LEU A 363 18.87 12.36 9.49
C LEU A 363 17.67 11.70 10.20
N ALA A 364 17.61 10.36 10.24
CA ALA A 364 16.55 9.65 10.96
C ALA A 364 16.65 9.88 12.49
N ILE A 365 17.86 9.96 13.05
CA ILE A 365 18.10 10.26 14.47
C ILE A 365 17.66 11.72 14.79
N GLU A 366 17.99 12.67 13.95
CA GLU A 366 17.56 14.07 14.10
C GLU A 366 16.04 14.20 14.06
N ALA A 367 15.37 13.45 13.17
CA ALA A 367 13.91 13.43 13.04
C ALA A 367 13.20 12.71 14.21
N ALA A 368 13.90 11.93 15.05
CA ALA A 368 13.30 11.05 16.08
C ALA A 368 12.39 11.80 17.06
N SER A 369 12.67 13.07 17.33
CA SER A 369 11.87 13.91 18.23
C SER A 369 10.43 14.10 17.75
N TYR A 370 10.18 14.13 16.44
CA TYR A 370 8.83 14.21 15.86
C TYR A 370 8.00 12.93 16.14
N PHE A 371 8.68 11.82 16.38
CA PHE A 371 8.08 10.52 16.72
C PHE A 371 8.00 10.30 18.25
N GLY A 372 8.35 11.31 19.04
CA GLY A 372 8.36 11.22 20.50
C GLY A 372 9.48 10.36 21.08
N ILE A 373 10.57 10.16 20.34
CA ILE A 373 11.74 9.36 20.74
C ILE A 373 12.88 10.29 21.10
N LYS A 374 13.52 10.04 22.25
CA LYS A 374 14.70 10.82 22.68
C LYS A 374 15.91 10.44 21.83
N LYS A 375 16.83 11.40 21.65
CA LYS A 375 18.01 11.23 20.80
C LYS A 375 18.87 10.02 21.19
N ASP A 376 19.14 9.83 22.48
CA ASP A 376 19.93 8.73 23.00
C ASP A 376 19.26 7.35 22.76
N GLU A 377 17.93 7.29 22.89
CA GLU A 377 17.15 6.09 22.53
C GLU A 377 17.20 5.83 21.02
N ALA A 378 17.06 6.90 20.21
CA ALA A 378 17.10 6.80 18.74
C ALA A 378 18.47 6.33 18.24
N GLU A 379 19.57 6.88 18.76
CA GLU A 379 20.94 6.45 18.42
C GLU A 379 21.15 4.97 18.72
N LYS A 380 20.69 4.51 19.89
CA LYS A 380 20.80 3.09 20.27
C LYS A 380 19.99 2.19 19.35
N GLU A 381 18.71 2.51 19.12
CA GLU A 381 17.83 1.68 18.28
C GLU A 381 18.27 1.68 16.81
N ALA A 382 18.70 2.82 16.27
CA ALA A 382 19.23 2.89 14.92
C ALA A 382 20.47 2.00 14.76
N LYS A 383 21.42 2.09 15.71
CA LYS A 383 22.62 1.25 15.74
C LYS A 383 22.27 -0.24 15.81
N ASP A 384 21.29 -0.63 16.63
CA ASP A 384 20.85 -2.01 16.77
C ASP A 384 20.26 -2.54 15.44
N ILE A 385 19.37 -1.77 14.79
CA ILE A 385 18.77 -2.14 13.49
C ILE A 385 19.85 -2.29 12.43
N VAL A 386 20.72 -1.30 12.25
CA VAL A 386 21.81 -1.31 11.26
C VAL A 386 22.76 -2.50 11.51
N SER A 387 23.09 -2.78 12.77
CA SER A 387 23.96 -3.91 13.13
C SER A 387 23.31 -5.26 12.82
N VAL A 388 22.01 -5.43 13.10
CA VAL A 388 21.27 -6.65 12.77
C VAL A 388 21.24 -6.85 11.26
N VAL A 389 20.85 -5.84 10.49
CA VAL A 389 20.81 -5.90 9.03
C VAL A 389 22.18 -6.28 8.48
N GLY A 390 23.24 -5.53 8.84
CA GLY A 390 24.59 -5.77 8.31
C GLY A 390 25.15 -7.15 8.61
N ARG A 391 24.81 -7.72 9.78
CA ARG A 391 25.27 -9.05 10.19
C ARG A 391 24.45 -10.19 9.58
N MET A 392 23.12 -10.02 9.43
CA MET A 392 22.20 -11.12 9.17
C MET A 392 21.82 -11.27 7.70
N TRP A 393 21.92 -10.23 6.85
CA TRP A 393 21.42 -10.32 5.48
C TRP A 393 22.06 -11.42 4.63
N LYS A 394 23.41 -11.63 4.73
CA LYS A 394 24.10 -12.72 4.00
C LYS A 394 23.71 -14.11 4.47
N PRO A 395 23.74 -14.42 5.79
CA PRO A 395 23.27 -15.71 6.30
C PRO A 395 21.82 -16.01 5.89
N ILE A 396 20.92 -15.03 5.97
CA ILE A 396 19.53 -15.20 5.59
C ILE A 396 19.42 -15.43 4.06
N ALA A 397 20.10 -14.64 3.24
CA ALA A 397 20.11 -14.82 1.79
C ALA A 397 20.65 -16.22 1.39
N ALA A 398 21.68 -16.70 2.06
CA ALA A 398 22.22 -18.05 1.84
C ALA A 398 21.22 -19.16 2.25
N SER A 399 20.43 -18.96 3.31
CA SER A 399 19.42 -19.94 3.75
C SER A 399 18.24 -20.08 2.77
N TYR A 400 18.05 -19.11 1.88
CA TYR A 400 17.08 -19.14 0.77
C TYR A 400 17.73 -19.45 -0.59
N ASP A 401 18.90 -20.07 -0.59
CA ASP A 401 19.64 -20.52 -1.78
C ASP A 401 19.93 -19.41 -2.80
N ILE A 402 20.00 -18.14 -2.35
CA ILE A 402 20.41 -17.03 -3.21
C ILE A 402 21.90 -17.18 -3.52
N PRO A 403 22.30 -17.31 -4.82
CA PRO A 403 23.67 -17.61 -5.17
C PRO A 403 24.60 -16.43 -4.85
N ARG A 404 25.88 -16.73 -4.59
CA ARG A 404 26.87 -15.74 -4.14
C ARG A 404 26.99 -14.53 -5.04
N HIS A 405 26.96 -14.72 -6.37
CA HIS A 405 27.03 -13.59 -7.33
C HIS A 405 25.81 -12.64 -7.19
N ALA A 406 24.60 -13.18 -6.93
CA ALA A 406 23.40 -12.36 -6.69
C ALA A 406 23.47 -11.63 -5.34
N GLN A 407 24.07 -12.27 -4.31
CA GLN A 407 24.34 -11.61 -3.03
C GLN A 407 25.37 -10.45 -3.22
N GLU A 408 26.42 -10.64 -4.03
CA GLU A 408 27.41 -9.60 -4.32
C GLU A 408 26.78 -8.43 -5.10
N ALA A 409 25.91 -8.70 -6.06
CA ALA A 409 25.17 -7.68 -6.80
C ALA A 409 24.22 -6.85 -5.90
N MET A 410 23.57 -7.49 -4.91
CA MET A 410 22.65 -6.83 -3.98
C MET A 410 23.37 -6.19 -2.77
N ALA A 411 24.64 -6.48 -2.53
CA ALA A 411 25.38 -5.99 -1.36
C ALA A 411 25.36 -4.46 -1.18
N PRO A 412 25.32 -3.61 -2.23
CA PRO A 412 25.21 -2.17 -2.06
C PRO A 412 23.94 -1.73 -1.31
N ALA A 413 22.82 -2.47 -1.41
CA ALA A 413 21.58 -2.16 -0.71
C ALA A 413 21.72 -2.25 0.81
N PHE A 414 22.66 -3.05 1.32
CA PHE A 414 22.91 -3.27 2.76
C PHE A 414 24.15 -2.52 3.27
N SER A 415 24.74 -1.69 2.40
CA SER A 415 25.90 -0.88 2.73
C SER A 415 25.46 0.56 2.84
N LEU A 416 25.18 1.03 4.05
CA LEU A 416 24.93 2.44 4.28
C LEU A 416 26.11 3.24 3.72
N ARG A 417 25.89 3.97 2.66
CA ARG A 417 26.91 4.86 2.08
C ARG A 417 27.12 5.98 3.09
N ALA A 418 28.32 6.08 3.64
CA ALA A 418 28.73 7.29 4.35
C ALA A 418 28.70 8.45 3.33
N TYR A 419 27.62 9.22 3.32
CA TYR A 419 27.66 10.51 2.66
C TYR A 419 28.67 11.37 3.42
N PRO A 420 29.65 12.00 2.73
CA PRO A 420 30.45 13.01 3.41
C PRO A 420 29.46 14.06 3.93
N VAL A 421 29.40 14.20 5.24
CA VAL A 421 28.64 15.26 5.90
C VAL A 421 29.18 16.57 5.33
N ARG A 422 28.51 17.15 4.34
CA ARG A 422 28.60 18.58 4.08
C ARG A 422 27.88 19.21 5.26
N SER A 423 28.63 19.39 6.33
CA SER A 423 28.13 20.06 7.51
C SER A 423 27.64 21.45 7.07
N ARG A 424 26.35 21.74 7.26
CA ARG A 424 25.85 23.15 7.27
C ARG A 424 26.69 24.05 8.18
N ARG A 425 27.50 23.49 9.08
CA ARG A 425 28.54 24.22 9.82
C ARG A 425 29.50 24.99 8.92
N MET A 426 29.80 24.49 7.71
CA MET A 426 30.70 25.22 6.80
C MET A 426 30.05 26.43 6.13
N GLU A 427 28.73 26.50 6.02
CA GLU A 427 28.04 27.68 5.49
C GLU A 427 27.90 28.76 6.59
N ILE A 428 27.77 28.36 7.84
CA ILE A 428 27.71 29.30 8.98
C ILE A 428 29.11 29.87 9.30
N GLU A 429 30.17 29.09 9.11
CA GLU A 429 31.57 29.59 9.28
C GLU A 429 32.02 30.54 8.14
N ALA A 430 31.23 30.63 7.05
CA ALA A 430 31.49 31.57 5.96
C ALA A 430 30.99 33.00 6.24
N PHE A 431 30.15 33.21 7.25
CA PHE A 431 29.73 34.56 7.65
C PHE A 431 30.79 35.18 8.54
N GLN A 432 31.41 36.23 8.02
CA GLN A 432 32.48 36.94 8.77
C GLN A 432 31.96 37.83 9.91
N THR A 433 30.65 38.06 9.96
CA THR A 433 30.04 38.89 11.03
C THR A 433 28.62 38.40 11.36
N GLU A 434 28.16 38.74 12.58
CA GLU A 434 26.80 38.47 13.05
C GLU A 434 25.71 39.22 12.22
N GLU A 435 26.10 40.33 11.59
CA GLU A 435 25.26 41.12 10.67
C GLU A 435 25.02 40.39 9.36
N ASP A 436 26.01 39.65 8.81
CA ASP A 436 25.87 38.88 7.58
C ASP A 436 24.92 37.69 7.78
N ALA A 437 24.99 37.04 8.92
CA ALA A 437 24.08 35.94 9.29
C ALA A 437 22.63 36.44 9.48
N THR A 438 22.44 37.63 10.06
CA THR A 438 21.12 38.24 10.27
C THR A 438 20.50 38.70 8.97
N ARG A 439 21.30 39.20 8.01
CA ARG A 439 20.85 39.63 6.69
C ARG A 439 20.41 38.44 5.85
N PHE A 440 21.18 37.35 5.86
CA PHE A 440 20.82 36.12 5.15
C PHE A 440 19.52 35.51 5.69
N ALA A 441 19.33 35.45 7.01
CA ALA A 441 18.11 34.97 7.65
C ALA A 441 16.90 35.84 7.28
N THR A 442 17.09 37.17 7.15
CA THR A 442 16.02 38.10 6.76
C THR A 442 15.65 37.97 5.30
N ASP A 443 16.61 37.75 4.40
CA ASP A 443 16.38 37.55 2.97
C ASP A 443 15.67 36.22 2.70
N LEU A 444 16.03 35.14 3.43
CA LEU A 444 15.35 33.85 3.35
C LEU A 444 13.89 33.92 3.82
N ALA A 445 13.63 34.69 4.90
CA ALA A 445 12.28 34.92 5.41
C ALA A 445 11.41 35.73 4.46
N MET A 446 12.01 36.67 3.70
CA MET A 446 11.33 37.49 2.71
C MET A 446 11.06 36.72 1.39
N GLU A 447 11.87 35.73 1.07
CA GLU A 447 11.68 34.84 -0.09
C GLU A 447 10.59 33.82 0.17
N ALA A 448 10.43 33.34 1.40
CA ALA A 448 9.37 32.43 1.82
C ALA A 448 7.97 33.11 1.93
N LEU A 449 7.92 34.46 1.87
CA LEU A 449 6.69 35.26 1.90
C LEU A 449 6.26 35.79 0.52
N ARG A 450 6.99 35.44 -0.54
CA ARG A 450 6.64 35.69 -1.95
C ARG A 450 6.15 34.42 -2.65
#